data_2aa1c7508346c27b1deec6ba32736ab3
#
_entry.id   2aa1c7508346c27b1deec6ba32736ab3
#
_cell.length_a   1.000
_cell.length_b   1.000
_cell.length_c   1.000
_cell.angle_alpha   90.00
_cell.angle_beta   90.00
_cell.angle_gamma   90.00
#
_symmetry.space_group_name_H-M   'P 1'
#
loop_
_entity.id
_entity.type
_entity.pdbx_description
1 polymer ?
#
loop_
_entity_poly.entity_id
_entity_poly.type
_entity_poly.pdbx_seq_one_letter_code
_entity_poly.pdbx_strand_id
1 'polypeptide(L)'
;MYDAIVIGGGFYGAAIAIYLKTKRGFKNVLLVERETDLLLRASYNNQARVHNGYHYPRSFTTAFRSRINLPHFVQEFPQAIKRDFTKLYAIAKRNSKVTVRQFTRFCHEIGAQLDPAPDNMHSLFEPRLIEDVFLVQEYAFDTTQLAKWAKEELSQCGIEVRLNTCVQSIQKIQNYLAITCENTSTEQFSARYVFNCTYSGLNQITGDFMGTTIKLKHEITEMALMQMPPALSNVGVTVMDGPFFSIMPFPARGLHTLSHVRYTPHCHWLDQPGVNPYQKLDSYHRETRVDRMVRDVARFIPAVKNAHYVDSLFEVKTVLVKNEGDDGRPILYEKHTNLKGCYSILGGKIDNIYDILEKLDEEQFNLI
;
A
#
# COMPACT_ATOMS: atom_id res chain seq x y z
N MET A 1 -16.14 -22.04 17.07
CA MET A 1 -16.10 -20.59 17.35
C MET A 1 -14.65 -20.14 17.40
N TYR A 2 -14.29 -19.09 16.68
CA TYR A 2 -12.94 -18.52 16.66
C TYR A 2 -12.79 -17.44 17.73
N ASP A 3 -11.55 -17.20 18.17
CA ASP A 3 -11.24 -16.01 18.96
C ASP A 3 -11.24 -14.77 18.08
N ALA A 4 -10.69 -14.90 16.85
CA ALA A 4 -10.71 -13.85 15.84
C ALA A 4 -10.94 -14.39 14.44
N ILE A 5 -11.64 -13.60 13.62
CA ILE A 5 -11.67 -13.74 12.17
C ILE A 5 -11.07 -12.47 11.55
N VAL A 6 -10.05 -12.66 10.70
CA VAL A 6 -9.45 -11.59 9.91
C VAL A 6 -9.99 -11.69 8.48
N ILE A 7 -10.57 -10.63 7.97
CA ILE A 7 -11.17 -10.56 6.65
C ILE A 7 -10.25 -9.80 5.70
N GLY A 8 -9.79 -10.47 4.66
CA GLY A 8 -8.84 -9.95 3.67
C GLY A 8 -7.43 -10.51 3.86
N GLY A 9 -6.97 -11.31 2.90
CA GLY A 9 -5.65 -11.97 2.87
C GLY A 9 -4.56 -11.14 2.18
N GLY A 10 -4.69 -9.82 2.18
CA GLY A 10 -3.59 -8.90 1.83
C GLY A 10 -2.50 -8.90 2.90
N PHE A 11 -1.42 -8.14 2.68
CA PHE A 11 -0.30 -8.07 3.61
C PHE A 11 -0.73 -7.71 5.04
N TYR A 12 -1.65 -6.74 5.21
CA TYR A 12 -2.15 -6.35 6.52
C TYR A 12 -2.92 -7.47 7.22
N GLY A 13 -3.83 -8.13 6.52
CA GLY A 13 -4.60 -9.21 7.13
C GLY A 13 -3.74 -10.38 7.54
N ALA A 14 -2.77 -10.79 6.70
CA ALA A 14 -1.83 -11.85 7.04
C ALA A 14 -0.97 -11.48 8.26
N ALA A 15 -0.36 -10.29 8.26
CA ALA A 15 0.47 -9.82 9.38
C ALA A 15 -0.33 -9.69 10.69
N ILE A 16 -1.56 -9.17 10.63
CA ILE A 16 -2.44 -9.05 11.80
C ILE A 16 -2.84 -10.43 12.32
N ALA A 17 -3.23 -11.36 11.46
CA ALA A 17 -3.59 -12.72 11.88
C ALA A 17 -2.44 -13.41 12.61
N ILE A 18 -1.22 -13.33 12.07
CA ILE A 18 0.00 -13.85 12.68
C ILE A 18 0.27 -13.16 14.03
N TYR A 19 0.16 -11.83 14.07
CA TYR A 19 0.40 -11.05 15.27
C TYR A 19 -0.59 -11.37 16.40
N LEU A 20 -1.88 -11.48 16.11
CA LEU A 20 -2.91 -11.88 17.07
C LEU A 20 -2.58 -13.24 17.69
N LYS A 21 -2.15 -14.20 16.87
CA LYS A 21 -1.81 -15.55 17.30
C LYS A 21 -0.53 -15.58 18.14
N THR A 22 0.53 -14.92 17.67
CA THR A 22 1.88 -15.04 18.27
C THR A 22 2.16 -14.06 19.41
N LYS A 23 1.51 -12.89 19.41
CA LYS A 23 1.78 -11.81 20.38
C LYS A 23 0.61 -11.45 21.26
N ARG A 24 -0.64 -11.71 20.83
CA ARG A 24 -1.84 -11.27 21.57
C ARG A 24 -2.62 -12.42 22.22
N GLY A 25 -2.12 -13.66 22.14
CA GLY A 25 -2.66 -14.81 22.85
C GLY A 25 -3.93 -15.42 22.25
N PHE A 26 -4.31 -15.06 21.03
CA PHE A 26 -5.44 -15.67 20.32
C PHE A 26 -5.11 -17.12 19.94
N LYS A 27 -5.97 -18.07 20.34
CA LYS A 27 -5.72 -19.50 20.11
C LYS A 27 -6.28 -19.97 18.76
N ASN A 28 -7.47 -19.49 18.41
CA ASN A 28 -8.20 -19.92 17.23
C ASN A 28 -8.43 -18.70 16.31
N VAL A 29 -7.60 -18.56 15.29
CA VAL A 29 -7.67 -17.46 14.30
C VAL A 29 -8.01 -18.03 12.93
N LEU A 30 -8.97 -17.41 12.24
CA LEU A 30 -9.34 -17.69 10.86
C LEU A 30 -8.99 -16.47 10.00
N LEU A 31 -8.32 -16.69 8.88
CA LEU A 31 -8.13 -15.70 7.83
C LEU A 31 -9.02 -16.05 6.62
N VAL A 32 -9.86 -15.12 6.20
CA VAL A 32 -10.76 -15.29 5.05
C VAL A 32 -10.33 -14.38 3.90
N GLU A 33 -10.09 -14.93 2.72
CA GLU A 33 -9.70 -14.20 1.51
C GLU A 33 -10.63 -14.61 0.35
N ARG A 34 -11.10 -13.60 -0.39
CA ARG A 34 -11.97 -13.82 -1.54
C ARG A 34 -11.24 -14.27 -2.80
N GLU A 35 -9.96 -13.92 -2.92
CA GLU A 35 -9.13 -14.29 -4.07
C GLU A 35 -8.63 -15.74 -3.95
N THR A 36 -8.06 -16.24 -5.03
CA THR A 36 -7.52 -17.60 -5.13
C THR A 36 -6.23 -17.79 -4.33
N ASP A 37 -5.59 -16.70 -3.92
CA ASP A 37 -4.34 -16.73 -3.17
C ASP A 37 -4.17 -15.44 -2.33
N LEU A 38 -3.16 -15.42 -1.45
CA LEU A 38 -2.82 -14.28 -0.62
C LEU A 38 -2.07 -13.19 -1.40
N LEU A 39 -2.21 -11.94 -0.97
CA LEU A 39 -1.50 -10.76 -1.47
C LEU A 39 -1.70 -10.43 -2.97
N LEU A 40 -2.74 -10.91 -3.63
CA LEU A 40 -2.94 -10.73 -5.07
C LEU A 40 -3.41 -9.33 -5.49
N ARG A 41 -4.06 -8.58 -4.59
CA ARG A 41 -4.68 -7.28 -4.91
C ARG A 41 -3.72 -6.11 -4.61
N ALA A 42 -4.16 -5.09 -3.89
CA ALA A 42 -3.40 -3.88 -3.61
C ALA A 42 -2.00 -4.14 -2.99
N SER A 43 -1.78 -5.28 -2.34
CA SER A 43 -0.45 -5.68 -1.86
C SER A 43 0.53 -6.00 -3.00
N TYR A 44 0.05 -6.48 -4.15
CA TYR A 44 0.84 -6.71 -5.36
C TYR A 44 0.78 -5.53 -6.32
N ASN A 45 -0.42 -5.01 -6.59
CA ASN A 45 -0.68 -3.99 -7.60
C ASN A 45 -0.37 -2.59 -7.08
N ASN A 46 0.90 -2.31 -6.83
CA ASN A 46 1.38 -1.04 -6.30
C ASN A 46 2.79 -0.72 -6.82
N GLN A 47 3.43 0.32 -6.31
CA GLN A 47 4.76 0.75 -6.74
C GLN A 47 5.91 -0.05 -6.11
N ALA A 48 5.63 -1.05 -5.27
CA ALA A 48 6.60 -1.88 -4.56
C ALA A 48 7.64 -1.07 -3.76
N ARG A 49 7.25 0.04 -3.15
CA ARG A 49 8.14 0.94 -2.42
C ARG A 49 8.02 0.78 -0.91
N VAL A 50 9.15 0.67 -0.23
CA VAL A 50 9.25 0.86 1.22
C VAL A 50 9.75 2.28 1.46
N HIS A 51 8.87 3.14 1.96
CA HIS A 51 9.15 4.56 2.15
C HIS A 51 10.10 4.83 3.31
N ASN A 52 10.94 5.87 3.16
CA ASN A 52 11.81 6.40 4.21
C ASN A 52 11.52 7.90 4.52
N GLY A 53 10.31 8.34 4.23
CA GLY A 53 9.85 9.69 4.55
C GLY A 53 9.99 10.73 3.44
N TYR A 54 10.96 10.62 2.55
CA TYR A 54 11.26 11.63 1.50
C TYR A 54 10.06 12.04 0.66
N HIS A 55 9.11 11.13 0.45
CA HIS A 55 7.96 11.34 -0.44
C HIS A 55 6.89 12.29 0.14
N TYR A 56 7.01 12.66 1.40
CA TYR A 56 5.95 13.40 2.14
C TYR A 56 6.44 14.73 2.74
N PRO A 57 7.06 15.64 1.96
CA PRO A 57 7.67 16.86 2.50
C PRO A 57 6.65 17.85 3.10
N ARG A 58 5.34 17.63 2.86
CA ARG A 58 4.24 18.43 3.39
C ARG A 58 3.48 17.77 4.53
N SER A 59 3.84 16.52 4.90
CA SER A 59 3.22 15.77 5.99
C SER A 59 4.29 15.18 6.91
N PHE A 60 4.76 15.99 7.88
CA PHE A 60 5.82 15.60 8.80
C PHE A 60 5.54 14.28 9.51
N THR A 61 4.32 14.11 10.05
CA THR A 61 3.94 12.88 10.77
C THR A 61 4.05 11.64 9.87
N THR A 62 3.53 11.72 8.62
CA THR A 62 3.61 10.61 7.66
C THR A 62 5.07 10.27 7.31
N ALA A 63 5.90 11.31 7.09
CA ALA A 63 7.30 11.14 6.77
C ALA A 63 8.09 10.53 7.93
N PHE A 64 7.91 11.08 9.13
CA PHE A 64 8.59 10.62 10.34
C PHE A 64 8.24 9.16 10.67
N ARG A 65 6.95 8.78 10.58
CA ARG A 65 6.53 7.38 10.78
C ARG A 65 7.18 6.45 9.75
N SER A 66 7.23 6.83 8.45
CA SER A 66 7.94 6.02 7.45
C SER A 66 9.43 5.87 7.77
N ARG A 67 10.07 6.95 8.25
CA ARG A 67 11.49 6.94 8.64
C ARG A 67 11.76 5.94 9.80
N ILE A 68 10.85 5.89 10.78
CA ILE A 68 10.95 4.95 11.91
C ILE A 68 10.65 3.52 11.45
N ASN A 69 9.63 3.33 10.63
CA ASN A 69 9.14 2.00 10.24
C ASN A 69 10.06 1.27 9.25
N LEU A 70 10.81 2.00 8.40
CA LEU A 70 11.70 1.38 7.40
C LEU A 70 12.70 0.37 7.99
N PRO A 71 13.47 0.69 9.05
CA PRO A 71 14.42 -0.27 9.63
C PRO A 71 13.73 -1.54 10.14
N HIS A 72 12.56 -1.40 10.77
CA HIS A 72 11.77 -2.55 11.24
C HIS A 72 11.35 -3.45 10.08
N PHE A 73 10.81 -2.85 9.00
CA PHE A 73 10.39 -3.61 7.82
C PHE A 73 11.56 -4.35 7.14
N VAL A 74 12.71 -3.67 7.05
CA VAL A 74 13.93 -4.23 6.46
C VAL A 74 14.51 -5.38 7.29
N GLN A 75 14.38 -5.29 8.61
CA GLN A 75 14.85 -6.34 9.54
C GLN A 75 13.93 -7.56 9.55
N GLU A 76 12.63 -7.33 9.48
CA GLU A 76 11.61 -8.39 9.54
C GLU A 76 11.47 -9.14 8.21
N PHE A 77 11.62 -8.44 7.06
CA PHE A 77 11.44 -9.03 5.72
C PHE A 77 12.68 -8.92 4.83
N PRO A 78 13.89 -9.34 5.30
CA PRO A 78 15.13 -9.10 4.55
C PRO A 78 15.14 -9.76 3.17
N GLN A 79 14.47 -10.90 2.98
CA GLN A 79 14.38 -11.62 1.71
C GLN A 79 13.48 -10.90 0.68
N ALA A 80 12.54 -10.09 1.17
CA ALA A 80 11.66 -9.33 0.30
C ALA A 80 12.24 -7.96 -0.11
N ILE A 81 13.34 -7.52 0.50
CA ILE A 81 13.90 -6.18 0.26
C ILE A 81 14.92 -6.19 -0.88
N LYS A 82 14.65 -5.39 -1.92
CA LYS A 82 15.62 -5.03 -2.94
C LYS A 82 16.31 -3.73 -2.56
N ARG A 83 17.65 -3.81 -2.33
CA ARG A 83 18.52 -2.68 -1.92
C ARG A 83 19.51 -2.27 -3.00
N ASP A 84 19.81 -3.18 -3.92
CA ASP A 84 20.87 -3.11 -4.92
C ASP A 84 20.45 -2.25 -6.13
N PHE A 85 20.01 -1.05 -5.89
CA PHE A 85 19.74 -0.03 -6.91
C PHE A 85 19.98 1.38 -6.35
N THR A 86 20.28 2.32 -7.26
CA THR A 86 20.46 3.72 -6.90
C THR A 86 19.11 4.42 -6.83
N LYS A 87 18.78 5.01 -5.69
CA LYS A 87 17.54 5.79 -5.55
C LYS A 87 17.81 7.27 -5.58
N LEU A 88 17.16 7.97 -6.50
CA LEU A 88 17.27 9.40 -6.72
C LEU A 88 15.96 10.13 -6.43
N TYR A 89 16.08 11.27 -5.75
CA TYR A 89 15.03 12.27 -5.67
C TYR A 89 15.49 13.55 -6.35
N ALA A 90 14.67 14.06 -7.27
CA ALA A 90 14.96 15.27 -8.02
C ALA A 90 13.91 16.36 -7.77
N ILE A 91 14.34 17.59 -7.64
CA ILE A 91 13.46 18.75 -7.48
C ILE A 91 13.37 19.49 -8.82
N ALA A 92 12.15 19.68 -9.29
CA ALA A 92 11.92 20.38 -10.56
C ALA A 92 12.05 21.90 -10.37
N LYS A 93 12.65 22.59 -11.35
CA LYS A 93 12.78 24.07 -11.34
C LYS A 93 11.44 24.79 -11.36
N ARG A 94 10.40 24.15 -11.91
CA ARG A 94 9.07 24.75 -12.02
C ARG A 94 8.00 23.75 -11.62
N ASN A 95 6.89 24.26 -11.08
CA ASN A 95 5.73 23.47 -10.63
C ASN A 95 6.02 22.51 -9.45
N SER A 96 7.20 22.58 -8.84
CA SER A 96 7.44 21.92 -7.56
C SER A 96 6.79 22.73 -6.44
N LYS A 97 6.13 22.05 -5.51
CA LYS A 97 5.54 22.66 -4.30
C LYS A 97 6.56 22.86 -3.19
N VAL A 98 7.75 22.31 -3.34
CA VAL A 98 8.89 22.46 -2.44
C VAL A 98 10.13 22.88 -3.22
N THR A 99 10.92 23.77 -2.66
CA THR A 99 12.25 24.14 -3.16
C THR A 99 13.30 23.16 -2.67
N VAL A 100 14.48 23.13 -3.29
CA VAL A 100 15.65 22.38 -2.84
C VAL A 100 15.93 22.66 -1.36
N ARG A 101 15.96 23.94 -0.96
CA ARG A 101 16.23 24.34 0.43
C ARG A 101 15.19 23.80 1.42
N GLN A 102 13.90 23.85 1.06
CA GLN A 102 12.82 23.30 1.90
C GLN A 102 12.94 21.78 2.03
N PHE A 103 13.22 21.09 0.93
CA PHE A 103 13.37 19.65 0.92
C PHE A 103 14.57 19.19 1.75
N THR A 104 15.73 19.85 1.59
CA THR A 104 16.95 19.55 2.36
C THR A 104 16.72 19.76 3.86
N ARG A 105 16.11 20.89 4.24
CA ARG A 105 15.76 21.16 5.63
C ARG A 105 14.80 20.12 6.19
N PHE A 106 13.77 19.77 5.45
CA PHE A 106 12.80 18.75 5.84
C PHE A 106 13.45 17.38 6.06
N CYS A 107 14.32 16.92 5.15
CA CYS A 107 15.05 15.66 5.30
C CYS A 107 15.92 15.66 6.57
N HIS A 108 16.58 16.77 6.85
CA HIS A 108 17.35 16.94 8.09
C HIS A 108 16.45 16.85 9.34
N GLU A 109 15.29 17.50 9.32
CA GLU A 109 14.34 17.52 10.45
C GLU A 109 13.75 16.14 10.76
N ILE A 110 13.50 15.29 9.74
CA ILE A 110 13.03 13.90 9.96
C ILE A 110 14.18 12.92 10.21
N GLY A 111 15.43 13.36 10.17
CA GLY A 111 16.62 12.53 10.33
C GLY A 111 16.87 11.57 9.14
N ALA A 112 16.40 11.91 7.94
CA ALA A 112 16.62 11.12 6.74
C ALA A 112 17.94 11.57 6.05
N GLN A 113 18.80 10.60 5.70
CA GLN A 113 20.04 10.87 4.99
C GLN A 113 19.75 11.40 3.59
N LEU A 114 20.41 12.52 3.22
CA LEU A 114 20.27 13.16 1.93
C LEU A 114 21.66 13.58 1.45
N ASP A 115 22.13 12.96 0.38
CA ASP A 115 23.44 13.24 -0.21
C ASP A 115 23.27 13.86 -1.61
N PRO A 116 24.12 14.79 -2.05
CA PRO A 116 24.13 15.23 -3.44
C PRO A 116 24.37 14.04 -4.38
N ALA A 117 23.63 13.96 -5.47
CA ALA A 117 23.87 12.94 -6.46
C ALA A 117 25.19 13.21 -7.21
N PRO A 118 25.96 12.19 -7.61
CA PRO A 118 27.16 12.36 -8.42
C PRO A 118 26.82 12.80 -9.85
N ASP A 119 27.77 13.41 -10.56
CA ASP A 119 27.59 14.02 -11.88
C ASP A 119 27.00 13.06 -12.93
N ASN A 120 27.41 11.80 -12.91
CA ASN A 120 26.87 10.77 -13.81
C ASN A 120 25.37 10.50 -13.56
N MET A 121 24.86 10.74 -12.36
CA MET A 121 23.43 10.65 -12.04
C MET A 121 22.69 11.95 -12.39
N HIS A 122 23.32 13.09 -12.20
CA HIS A 122 22.79 14.37 -12.69
C HIS A 122 22.60 14.37 -14.20
N SER A 123 23.51 13.77 -14.96
CA SER A 123 23.47 13.71 -16.44
C SER A 123 22.28 12.89 -16.99
N LEU A 124 21.57 12.12 -16.17
CA LEU A 124 20.34 11.44 -16.55
C LEU A 124 19.19 12.43 -16.79
N PHE A 125 19.26 13.61 -16.21
CA PHE A 125 18.18 14.59 -16.19
C PHE A 125 18.42 15.76 -17.16
N GLU A 126 17.32 16.32 -17.67
CA GLU A 126 17.37 17.56 -18.45
C GLU A 126 17.67 18.76 -17.50
N PRO A 127 18.85 19.38 -17.59
CA PRO A 127 19.31 20.38 -16.62
C PRO A 127 18.48 21.66 -16.63
N ARG A 128 17.71 21.93 -17.71
CA ARG A 128 16.79 23.08 -17.77
C ARG A 128 15.53 22.87 -16.95
N LEU A 129 15.17 21.63 -16.63
CA LEU A 129 13.92 21.26 -15.93
C LEU A 129 14.15 20.86 -14.47
N ILE A 130 15.33 20.38 -14.12
CA ILE A 130 15.67 19.92 -12.76
C ILE A 130 16.58 20.95 -12.10
N GLU A 131 16.26 21.29 -10.85
CA GLU A 131 17.02 22.20 -10.01
C GLU A 131 18.18 21.48 -9.34
N ASP A 132 17.89 20.33 -8.72
CA ASP A 132 18.89 19.49 -8.06
C ASP A 132 18.45 18.03 -7.98
N VAL A 133 19.43 17.15 -7.75
CA VAL A 133 19.25 15.70 -7.64
C VAL A 133 19.97 15.16 -6.41
N PHE A 134 19.29 14.33 -5.64
CA PHE A 134 19.79 13.76 -4.40
C PHE A 134 19.81 12.26 -4.44
N LEU A 135 20.86 11.68 -3.85
CA LEU A 135 20.92 10.29 -3.46
C LEU A 135 20.18 10.09 -2.14
N VAL A 136 19.31 9.08 -2.09
CA VAL A 136 18.51 8.79 -0.90
C VAL A 136 18.51 7.30 -0.59
N GLN A 137 18.20 6.97 0.64
CA GLN A 137 18.04 5.59 1.10
C GLN A 137 16.56 5.22 1.14
N GLU A 138 16.08 4.60 0.10
CA GLU A 138 14.71 4.07 0.00
C GLU A 138 14.76 2.76 -0.80
N TYR A 139 13.92 1.78 -0.45
CA TYR A 139 14.03 0.44 -1.00
C TYR A 139 12.77 0.03 -1.79
N ALA A 140 12.92 -1.01 -2.61
CA ALA A 140 11.78 -1.71 -3.17
C ALA A 140 11.56 -3.03 -2.43
N PHE A 141 10.35 -3.60 -2.54
CA PHE A 141 10.04 -4.90 -1.98
C PHE A 141 9.51 -5.86 -3.04
N ASP A 142 9.73 -7.14 -2.80
CA ASP A 142 9.19 -8.23 -3.62
C ASP A 142 7.95 -8.81 -2.95
N THR A 143 6.78 -8.54 -3.53
CA THR A 143 5.51 -9.06 -3.00
C THR A 143 5.43 -10.58 -3.07
N THR A 144 6.12 -11.23 -4.00
CA THR A 144 6.12 -12.70 -4.09
C THR A 144 6.82 -13.33 -2.89
N GLN A 145 7.90 -12.68 -2.39
CA GLN A 145 8.57 -13.11 -1.17
C GLN A 145 7.72 -12.83 0.08
N LEU A 146 6.99 -11.71 0.11
CA LEU A 146 6.03 -11.44 1.20
C LEU A 146 4.87 -12.43 1.18
N ALA A 147 4.37 -12.82 0.01
CA ALA A 147 3.31 -13.83 -0.11
C ALA A 147 3.79 -15.21 0.36
N LYS A 148 5.03 -15.57 0.03
CA LYS A 148 5.67 -16.80 0.51
C LYS A 148 5.78 -16.78 2.04
N TRP A 149 6.34 -15.71 2.61
CA TRP A 149 6.41 -15.50 4.06
C TRP A 149 5.03 -15.64 4.72
N ALA A 150 4.02 -14.98 4.19
CA ALA A 150 2.67 -15.03 4.77
C ALA A 150 2.12 -16.46 4.81
N LYS A 151 2.28 -17.24 3.74
CA LYS A 151 1.82 -18.64 3.67
C LYS A 151 2.55 -19.52 4.69
N GLU A 152 3.88 -19.38 4.76
CA GLU A 152 4.73 -20.15 5.66
C GLU A 152 4.39 -19.84 7.14
N GLU A 153 4.32 -18.56 7.52
CA GLU A 153 4.02 -18.15 8.89
C GLU A 153 2.61 -18.49 9.32
N LEU A 154 1.59 -18.27 8.46
CA LEU A 154 0.21 -18.66 8.75
C LEU A 154 0.10 -20.17 9.00
N SER A 155 0.77 -20.97 8.19
CA SER A 155 0.82 -22.43 8.34
C SER A 155 1.54 -22.86 9.61
N GLN A 156 2.72 -22.30 9.89
CA GLN A 156 3.51 -22.62 11.09
C GLN A 156 2.79 -22.25 12.39
N CYS A 157 2.06 -21.12 12.36
CA CYS A 157 1.24 -20.68 13.49
C CYS A 157 -0.07 -21.48 13.66
N GLY A 158 -0.39 -22.38 12.72
CA GLY A 158 -1.66 -23.12 12.72
C GLY A 158 -2.88 -22.22 12.56
N ILE A 159 -2.77 -21.16 11.75
CA ILE A 159 -3.89 -20.28 11.42
C ILE A 159 -4.65 -20.90 10.25
N GLU A 160 -5.95 -21.08 10.41
CA GLU A 160 -6.81 -21.55 9.32
C GLU A 160 -6.97 -20.45 8.27
N VAL A 161 -6.79 -20.81 6.98
CA VAL A 161 -6.95 -19.89 5.85
C VAL A 161 -8.04 -20.41 4.92
N ARG A 162 -9.02 -19.57 4.61
CA ARG A 162 -10.09 -19.83 3.64
C ARG A 162 -9.92 -18.90 2.45
N LEU A 163 -9.43 -19.43 1.34
CA LEU A 163 -9.35 -18.75 0.04
C LEU A 163 -10.65 -18.91 -0.74
N ASN A 164 -10.82 -18.15 -1.81
CA ASN A 164 -12.02 -18.13 -2.65
C ASN A 164 -13.31 -17.92 -1.83
N THR A 165 -13.22 -17.21 -0.71
CA THR A 165 -14.31 -17.07 0.26
C THR A 165 -14.59 -15.61 0.52
N CYS A 166 -15.76 -15.13 0.09
CA CYS A 166 -16.15 -13.72 0.21
C CYS A 166 -17.06 -13.52 1.43
N VAL A 167 -16.66 -12.64 2.34
CA VAL A 167 -17.51 -12.27 3.47
C VAL A 167 -18.59 -11.30 2.98
N GLN A 168 -19.85 -11.66 3.23
CA GLN A 168 -21.04 -10.91 2.81
C GLN A 168 -21.61 -10.05 3.94
N SER A 169 -21.68 -10.60 5.15
CA SER A 169 -22.28 -9.90 6.28
C SER A 169 -21.63 -10.27 7.61
N ILE A 170 -21.74 -9.31 8.55
CA ILE A 170 -21.41 -9.49 9.96
C ILE A 170 -22.64 -9.16 10.78
N GLN A 171 -23.08 -10.06 11.64
CA GLN A 171 -24.21 -9.91 12.51
C GLN A 171 -23.81 -10.12 13.97
N LYS A 172 -24.36 -9.33 14.89
CA LYS A 172 -24.17 -9.51 16.33
C LYS A 172 -25.15 -10.54 16.85
N ILE A 173 -24.63 -11.60 17.43
CA ILE A 173 -25.45 -12.63 18.08
C ILE A 173 -24.99 -12.76 19.52
N GLN A 174 -25.78 -12.21 20.44
CA GLN A 174 -25.46 -12.18 21.88
C GLN A 174 -24.02 -11.65 22.16
N ASN A 175 -23.08 -12.52 22.51
CA ASN A 175 -21.70 -12.17 22.87
C ASN A 175 -20.66 -12.46 21.79
N TYR A 176 -21.08 -12.80 20.57
CA TYR A 176 -20.18 -13.08 19.44
C TYR A 176 -20.68 -12.44 18.15
N LEU A 177 -19.84 -12.46 17.15
CA LEU A 177 -20.13 -11.99 15.79
C LEU A 177 -20.30 -13.21 14.89
N ALA A 178 -21.41 -13.26 14.16
CA ALA A 178 -21.65 -14.25 13.09
C ALA A 178 -21.27 -13.65 11.76
N ILE A 179 -20.43 -14.35 11.02
CA ILE A 179 -19.90 -13.93 9.72
C ILE A 179 -20.43 -14.88 8.67
N THR A 180 -21.23 -14.34 7.74
CA THR A 180 -21.73 -15.10 6.59
C THR A 180 -20.78 -14.93 5.42
N CYS A 181 -20.31 -16.04 4.89
CA CYS A 181 -19.40 -16.10 3.75
C CYS A 181 -20.07 -16.79 2.57
N GLU A 182 -19.69 -16.40 1.38
CA GLU A 182 -20.07 -17.02 0.13
C GLU A 182 -18.84 -17.58 -0.57
N ASN A 183 -18.93 -18.86 -0.93
CA ASN A 183 -18.00 -19.58 -1.78
C ASN A 183 -18.88 -20.36 -2.81
N THR A 184 -18.69 -21.64 -3.02
CA THR A 184 -19.62 -22.53 -3.76
C THR A 184 -20.92 -22.76 -3.01
N SER A 185 -20.94 -22.54 -1.71
CA SER A 185 -22.10 -22.59 -0.81
C SER A 185 -21.99 -21.45 0.22
N THR A 186 -23.12 -21.13 0.85
CA THR A 186 -23.14 -20.19 1.97
C THR A 186 -22.64 -20.88 3.24
N GLU A 187 -21.57 -20.35 3.83
CA GLU A 187 -21.01 -20.83 5.10
C GLU A 187 -21.16 -19.76 6.18
N GLN A 188 -21.27 -20.17 7.42
CA GLN A 188 -21.36 -19.27 8.54
C GLN A 188 -20.29 -19.61 9.59
N PHE A 189 -19.53 -18.60 9.99
CA PHE A 189 -18.53 -18.68 11.06
C PHE A 189 -18.92 -17.77 12.20
N SER A 190 -18.39 -18.05 13.39
CA SER A 190 -18.58 -17.20 14.57
C SER A 190 -17.26 -16.88 15.26
N ALA A 191 -17.11 -15.63 15.69
CA ALA A 191 -15.93 -15.15 16.39
C ALA A 191 -16.26 -14.15 17.49
N ARG A 192 -15.35 -13.99 18.47
CA ARG A 192 -15.41 -12.90 19.44
C ARG A 192 -14.98 -11.58 18.86
N TYR A 193 -13.98 -11.61 17.97
CA TYR A 193 -13.40 -10.43 17.32
C TYR A 193 -13.34 -10.61 15.81
N VAL A 194 -13.60 -9.52 15.08
CA VAL A 194 -13.50 -9.44 13.63
C VAL A 194 -12.62 -8.27 13.24
N PHE A 195 -11.62 -8.53 12.42
CA PHE A 195 -10.72 -7.51 11.88
C PHE A 195 -10.94 -7.40 10.38
N ASN A 196 -11.62 -6.33 9.96
CA ASN A 196 -11.87 -6.05 8.56
C ASN A 196 -10.66 -5.34 7.93
N CYS A 197 -9.87 -6.09 7.15
CA CYS A 197 -8.65 -5.65 6.45
C CYS A 197 -8.84 -5.65 4.92
N THR A 198 -10.07 -5.48 4.44
CA THR A 198 -10.43 -5.63 3.02
C THR A 198 -10.05 -4.45 2.14
N TYR A 199 -9.36 -3.45 2.68
CA TYR A 199 -8.84 -2.27 1.98
C TYR A 199 -9.94 -1.49 1.23
N SER A 200 -10.01 -1.61 -0.11
CA SER A 200 -11.06 -0.93 -0.89
C SER A 200 -12.45 -1.52 -0.66
N GLY A 201 -12.53 -2.72 -0.12
CA GLY A 201 -13.78 -3.41 0.23
C GLY A 201 -14.30 -3.12 1.65
N LEU A 202 -13.69 -2.22 2.42
CA LEU A 202 -14.03 -2.01 3.84
C LEU A 202 -15.52 -1.85 4.09
N ASN A 203 -16.24 -1.10 3.26
CA ASN A 203 -17.66 -0.81 3.41
C ASN A 203 -18.58 -1.69 2.55
N GLN A 204 -18.05 -2.80 1.99
CA GLN A 204 -18.84 -3.72 1.17
C GLN A 204 -19.49 -4.84 1.99
N ILE A 205 -19.15 -4.99 3.27
CA ILE A 205 -19.74 -5.96 4.19
C ILE A 205 -21.07 -5.39 4.69
N THR A 206 -22.09 -6.22 4.78
CA THR A 206 -23.45 -5.85 5.20
C THR A 206 -23.81 -6.41 6.59
N GLY A 207 -25.08 -6.43 6.94
CA GLY A 207 -25.60 -6.89 8.23
C GLY A 207 -25.63 -5.77 9.27
N ASP A 208 -25.15 -6.03 10.48
CA ASP A 208 -25.08 -5.01 11.54
C ASP A 208 -23.83 -4.11 11.42
N PHE A 209 -22.99 -4.36 10.42
CA PHE A 209 -21.85 -3.54 10.09
C PHE A 209 -22.28 -2.31 9.30
N MET A 210 -22.14 -1.12 9.87
CA MET A 210 -22.63 0.14 9.30
C MET A 210 -21.58 0.89 8.45
N GLY A 211 -20.45 0.25 8.16
CA GLY A 211 -19.33 0.89 7.48
C GLY A 211 -18.45 1.75 8.40
N THR A 212 -17.42 2.35 7.82
CA THR A 212 -16.51 3.24 8.53
C THR A 212 -17.11 4.63 8.71
N THR A 213 -16.82 5.29 9.84
CA THR A 213 -17.25 6.67 10.11
C THR A 213 -16.49 7.69 9.25
N ILE A 214 -15.25 7.35 8.86
CA ILE A 214 -14.42 8.20 8.01
C ILE A 214 -14.75 7.93 6.55
N LYS A 215 -15.04 8.99 5.79
CA LYS A 215 -15.33 8.90 4.36
C LYS A 215 -14.09 8.42 3.58
N LEU A 216 -14.31 7.45 2.71
CA LEU A 216 -13.32 6.90 1.80
C LEU A 216 -13.50 7.47 0.39
N LYS A 217 -12.39 7.62 -0.30
CA LYS A 217 -12.35 7.91 -1.73
C LYS A 217 -11.57 6.80 -2.43
N HIS A 218 -12.11 6.33 -3.53
CA HIS A 218 -11.51 5.30 -4.38
C HIS A 218 -10.98 5.90 -5.67
N GLU A 219 -9.88 5.35 -6.16
CA GLU A 219 -9.29 5.72 -7.45
C GLU A 219 -8.90 4.44 -8.20
N ILE A 220 -9.33 4.26 -9.45
CA ILE A 220 -8.70 3.28 -10.33
C ILE A 220 -7.37 3.85 -10.75
N THR A 221 -6.29 3.16 -10.43
CA THR A 221 -4.92 3.58 -10.71
C THR A 221 -4.22 2.57 -11.60
N GLU A 222 -3.30 3.08 -12.43
CA GLU A 222 -2.42 2.31 -13.30
C GLU A 222 -0.97 2.49 -12.85
N MET A 223 -0.24 1.39 -12.68
CA MET A 223 1.21 1.35 -12.63
C MET A 223 1.70 0.67 -13.90
N ALA A 224 2.31 1.43 -14.83
CA ALA A 224 2.86 0.84 -16.04
C ALA A 224 4.14 0.06 -15.70
N LEU A 225 4.25 -1.18 -16.17
CA LEU A 225 5.43 -2.01 -16.02
C LEU A 225 6.33 -1.85 -17.24
N MET A 226 7.55 -1.42 -16.99
CA MET A 226 8.52 -1.02 -18.01
C MET A 226 9.81 -1.83 -17.90
N GLN A 227 10.33 -2.25 -19.04
CA GLN A 227 11.72 -2.64 -19.16
C GLN A 227 12.55 -1.40 -19.44
N MET A 228 13.39 -1.00 -18.50
CA MET A 228 14.18 0.22 -18.60
C MET A 228 15.44 0.00 -19.47
N PRO A 229 15.91 1.06 -20.17
CA PRO A 229 17.18 1.02 -20.90
C PRO A 229 18.36 0.87 -19.92
N PRO A 230 19.55 0.44 -20.39
CA PRO A 230 20.73 0.19 -19.53
C PRO A 230 21.06 1.32 -18.55
N ALA A 231 20.95 2.58 -18.97
CA ALA A 231 21.23 3.74 -18.12
C ALA A 231 20.27 3.87 -16.91
N LEU A 232 19.09 3.24 -16.94
CA LEU A 232 18.08 3.28 -15.89
C LEU A 232 17.78 1.91 -15.29
N SER A 233 18.44 0.84 -15.75
CA SER A 233 18.12 -0.55 -15.35
C SER A 233 18.30 -0.80 -13.85
N ASN A 234 19.16 -0.04 -13.18
CA ASN A 234 19.42 -0.14 -11.75
C ASN A 234 19.20 1.19 -11.02
N VAL A 235 18.21 1.98 -11.49
CA VAL A 235 17.94 3.31 -10.95
C VAL A 235 16.44 3.45 -10.65
N GLY A 236 16.13 3.90 -9.44
CA GLY A 236 14.80 4.39 -9.08
C GLY A 236 14.82 5.91 -9.03
N VAL A 237 13.82 6.57 -9.59
CA VAL A 237 13.74 8.03 -9.62
C VAL A 237 12.38 8.47 -9.08
N THR A 238 12.38 9.56 -8.31
CA THR A 238 11.16 10.32 -7.99
C THR A 238 11.44 11.80 -8.23
N VAL A 239 10.67 12.43 -9.11
CA VAL A 239 10.69 13.90 -9.24
C VAL A 239 9.62 14.48 -8.31
N MET A 240 9.99 15.43 -7.47
CA MET A 240 9.17 15.99 -6.37
C MET A 240 8.79 17.45 -6.64
N ASP A 241 7.88 17.91 -5.95
CA ASP A 241 6.60 17.60 -5.33
C ASP A 241 5.56 18.34 -6.15
N GLY A 242 4.87 17.64 -7.04
CA GLY A 242 3.96 18.28 -7.98
C GLY A 242 3.43 17.31 -9.02
N PRO A 243 3.07 17.78 -10.23
CA PRO A 243 2.48 16.95 -11.26
C PRO A 243 3.54 16.12 -12.01
N PHE A 244 4.35 15.37 -11.25
CA PHE A 244 5.52 14.64 -11.75
C PHE A 244 5.30 13.12 -11.68
N PHE A 245 6.39 12.37 -11.54
CA PHE A 245 6.40 10.93 -11.75
C PHE A 245 7.37 10.22 -10.81
N SER A 246 7.22 8.91 -10.76
CA SER A 246 8.15 8.00 -10.11
C SER A 246 8.44 6.79 -10.98
N ILE A 247 9.70 6.38 -11.00
CA ILE A 247 10.19 5.12 -11.55
C ILE A 247 10.76 4.32 -10.38
N MET A 248 10.30 3.08 -10.19
CA MET A 248 10.78 2.21 -9.12
C MET A 248 11.04 0.80 -9.64
N PRO A 249 12.09 0.11 -9.19
CA PRO A 249 12.21 -1.32 -9.42
C PRO A 249 10.95 -2.07 -8.93
N PHE A 250 10.53 -3.06 -9.70
CA PHE A 250 9.45 -3.98 -9.38
C PHE A 250 9.99 -5.41 -9.35
N PRO A 251 10.53 -5.85 -8.21
CA PRO A 251 11.31 -7.09 -8.12
C PRO A 251 10.52 -8.33 -8.50
N ALA A 252 9.22 -8.38 -8.18
CA ALA A 252 8.34 -9.51 -8.48
C ALA A 252 8.31 -9.92 -9.96
N ARG A 253 8.69 -9.01 -10.89
CA ARG A 253 8.73 -9.28 -12.32
C ARG A 253 10.06 -8.89 -12.99
N GLY A 254 11.06 -8.44 -12.23
CA GLY A 254 12.32 -7.95 -12.78
C GLY A 254 12.16 -6.72 -13.68
N LEU A 255 11.12 -5.94 -13.49
CA LEU A 255 10.77 -4.74 -14.25
C LEU A 255 10.86 -3.49 -13.38
N HIS A 256 10.44 -2.35 -13.94
CA HIS A 256 10.19 -1.12 -13.19
C HIS A 256 8.73 -0.71 -13.31
N THR A 257 8.18 -0.14 -12.24
CA THR A 257 6.93 0.60 -12.31
C THR A 257 7.20 2.02 -12.76
N LEU A 258 6.38 2.53 -13.67
CA LEU A 258 6.27 3.94 -13.99
C LEU A 258 4.91 4.43 -13.53
N SER A 259 4.90 5.43 -12.65
CA SER A 259 3.70 6.13 -12.21
C SER A 259 3.83 7.62 -12.47
N HIS A 260 2.71 8.29 -12.72
CA HIS A 260 2.65 9.72 -12.99
C HIS A 260 1.44 10.35 -12.32
N VAL A 261 1.63 11.43 -11.56
CA VAL A 261 0.56 12.05 -10.77
C VAL A 261 -0.68 12.39 -11.61
N ARG A 262 -0.51 12.79 -12.89
CA ARG A 262 -1.64 13.14 -13.79
C ARG A 262 -2.27 11.94 -14.48
N TYR A 263 -1.53 10.87 -14.72
CA TYR A 263 -1.95 9.79 -15.63
C TYR A 263 -2.21 8.47 -14.93
N THR A 264 -1.55 8.22 -13.79
CA THR A 264 -1.80 7.04 -12.95
C THR A 264 -3.25 6.97 -12.45
N PRO A 265 -3.88 8.03 -11.93
CA PRO A 265 -5.31 8.00 -11.64
C PRO A 265 -6.13 8.08 -12.93
N HIS A 266 -6.93 7.04 -13.21
CA HIS A 266 -7.84 7.00 -14.36
C HIS A 266 -9.20 7.62 -14.06
N CYS A 267 -9.77 7.26 -12.91
CA CYS A 267 -11.01 7.85 -12.40
C CYS A 267 -11.04 7.76 -10.86
N HIS A 268 -11.90 8.54 -10.27
CA HIS A 268 -12.11 8.53 -8.82
C HIS A 268 -13.58 8.69 -8.48
N TRP A 269 -13.96 8.23 -7.28
CA TRP A 269 -15.31 8.42 -6.72
C TRP A 269 -15.25 8.36 -5.19
N LEU A 270 -16.25 8.95 -4.55
CA LEU A 270 -16.47 8.77 -3.11
C LEU A 270 -17.11 7.41 -2.88
N ASP A 271 -16.71 6.74 -1.80
CA ASP A 271 -17.34 5.49 -1.40
C ASP A 271 -18.85 5.68 -1.17
N GLN A 272 -19.64 4.77 -1.70
CA GLN A 272 -21.10 4.83 -1.68
C GLN A 272 -21.69 3.44 -1.50
N PRO A 273 -22.82 3.31 -0.75
CA PRO A 273 -23.53 2.06 -0.66
C PRO A 273 -23.92 1.52 -2.04
N GLY A 274 -23.75 0.21 -2.24
CA GLY A 274 -24.11 -0.47 -3.49
C GLY A 274 -23.10 -0.30 -4.65
N VAL A 275 -22.05 0.48 -4.48
CA VAL A 275 -20.97 0.60 -5.47
C VAL A 275 -19.77 -0.21 -5.02
N ASN A 276 -19.64 -1.43 -5.53
CA ASN A 276 -18.50 -2.29 -5.22
C ASN A 276 -17.25 -1.82 -6.01
N PRO A 277 -16.17 -1.40 -5.33
CA PRO A 277 -14.95 -0.88 -5.98
C PRO A 277 -14.28 -1.89 -6.92
N TYR A 278 -14.32 -3.16 -6.56
CA TYR A 278 -13.69 -4.20 -7.37
C TYR A 278 -14.50 -4.56 -8.61
N GLN A 279 -15.84 -4.64 -8.50
CA GLN A 279 -16.71 -4.79 -9.67
C GLN A 279 -16.53 -3.63 -10.65
N LYS A 280 -16.35 -2.41 -10.11
CA LYS A 280 -16.07 -1.23 -10.93
C LYS A 280 -14.72 -1.33 -11.64
N LEU A 281 -13.69 -1.88 -11.00
CA LEU A 281 -12.41 -2.16 -11.65
C LEU A 281 -12.52 -3.27 -12.69
N ASP A 282 -13.29 -4.33 -12.40
CA ASP A 282 -13.44 -5.46 -13.31
C ASP A 282 -14.19 -5.08 -14.61
N SER A 283 -15.14 -4.14 -14.50
CA SER A 283 -15.87 -3.56 -15.64
C SER A 283 -15.13 -2.41 -16.32
N TYR A 284 -14.00 -1.95 -15.76
CA TYR A 284 -13.24 -0.84 -16.32
C TYR A 284 -12.43 -1.25 -17.54
N HIS A 285 -12.41 -0.41 -18.56
CA HIS A 285 -11.79 -0.70 -19.87
C HIS A 285 -10.26 -0.92 -19.84
N ARG A 286 -9.58 -0.53 -18.77
CA ARG A 286 -8.12 -0.69 -18.53
C ARG A 286 -7.24 -0.22 -19.71
N GLU A 287 -7.67 0.80 -20.44
CA GLU A 287 -6.87 1.42 -21.50
C GLU A 287 -5.66 2.13 -20.88
N THR A 288 -4.46 1.69 -21.26
CA THR A 288 -3.23 2.25 -20.69
C THR A 288 -2.98 3.70 -21.10
N ARG A 289 -2.42 4.49 -20.19
CA ARG A 289 -1.95 5.85 -20.44
C ARG A 289 -0.42 5.95 -20.52
N VAL A 290 0.25 4.82 -20.70
CA VAL A 290 1.71 4.74 -20.72
C VAL A 290 2.35 5.69 -21.71
N ASP A 291 1.79 5.88 -22.91
CA ASP A 291 2.33 6.81 -23.92
C ASP A 291 2.38 8.25 -23.40
N ARG A 292 1.36 8.66 -22.65
CA ARG A 292 1.33 9.99 -22.02
C ARG A 292 2.36 10.10 -20.92
N MET A 293 2.49 9.03 -20.09
CA MET A 293 3.50 8.97 -19.04
C MET A 293 4.90 9.07 -19.64
N VAL A 294 5.24 8.23 -20.60
CA VAL A 294 6.56 8.21 -21.26
C VAL A 294 6.89 9.56 -21.91
N ARG A 295 5.95 10.17 -22.64
CA ARG A 295 6.17 11.48 -23.28
C ARG A 295 6.49 12.58 -22.26
N ASP A 296 5.77 12.63 -21.13
CA ASP A 296 6.02 13.67 -20.13
C ASP A 296 7.31 13.40 -19.35
N VAL A 297 7.55 12.15 -18.94
CA VAL A 297 8.75 11.74 -18.22
C VAL A 297 10.01 11.94 -19.06
N ALA A 298 9.97 11.63 -20.35
CA ALA A 298 11.10 11.79 -21.26
C ALA A 298 11.57 13.24 -21.45
N ARG A 299 10.77 14.22 -21.07
CA ARG A 299 11.18 15.63 -21.00
C ARG A 299 12.19 15.85 -19.89
N PHE A 300 12.04 15.14 -18.77
CA PHE A 300 12.91 15.25 -17.59
C PHE A 300 14.05 14.25 -17.64
N ILE A 301 13.79 13.04 -18.13
CA ILE A 301 14.75 11.94 -18.24
C ILE A 301 14.71 11.41 -19.69
N PRO A 302 15.51 11.95 -20.62
CA PRO A 302 15.44 11.63 -22.04
C PRO A 302 15.59 10.14 -22.36
N ALA A 303 16.37 9.39 -21.55
CA ALA A 303 16.59 7.96 -21.72
C ALA A 303 15.31 7.11 -21.63
N VAL A 304 14.25 7.60 -20.97
CA VAL A 304 12.96 6.89 -20.84
C VAL A 304 12.28 6.67 -22.21
N LYS A 305 12.62 7.43 -23.24
CA LYS A 305 12.14 7.19 -24.62
C LYS A 305 12.48 5.78 -25.13
N ASN A 306 13.55 5.20 -24.62
CA ASN A 306 14.03 3.88 -25.00
C ASN A 306 13.53 2.75 -24.07
N ALA A 307 12.63 3.07 -23.13
CA ALA A 307 11.99 2.06 -22.31
C ALA A 307 10.88 1.34 -23.07
N HIS A 308 10.75 0.04 -22.83
CA HIS A 308 9.69 -0.77 -23.43
C HIS A 308 8.57 -1.01 -22.43
N TYR A 309 7.35 -0.70 -22.82
CA TYR A 309 6.16 -1.07 -22.08
C TYR A 309 5.91 -2.57 -22.19
N VAL A 310 5.67 -3.21 -21.05
CA VAL A 310 5.43 -4.66 -20.96
C VAL A 310 3.98 -4.95 -20.58
N ASP A 311 3.49 -4.25 -19.54
CA ASP A 311 2.17 -4.52 -18.96
C ASP A 311 1.73 -3.36 -18.06
N SER A 312 0.51 -3.39 -17.54
CA SER A 312 0.02 -2.45 -16.53
C SER A 312 -0.68 -3.16 -15.38
N LEU A 313 -0.37 -2.74 -14.17
CA LEU A 313 -1.08 -3.13 -12.96
C LEU A 313 -2.20 -2.12 -12.70
N PHE A 314 -3.44 -2.57 -12.82
CA PHE A 314 -4.61 -1.78 -12.45
C PHE A 314 -5.14 -2.19 -11.10
N GLU A 315 -5.38 -1.22 -10.22
CA GLU A 315 -5.94 -1.49 -8.90
C GLU A 315 -6.79 -0.33 -8.37
N VAL A 316 -7.69 -0.63 -7.45
CA VAL A 316 -8.41 0.39 -6.70
C VAL A 316 -7.57 0.84 -5.52
N LYS A 317 -7.09 2.07 -5.59
CA LYS A 317 -6.45 2.75 -4.47
C LYS A 317 -7.50 3.45 -3.62
N THR A 318 -7.44 3.25 -2.31
CA THR A 318 -8.36 3.87 -1.35
C THR A 318 -7.62 4.81 -0.42
N VAL A 319 -8.18 6.00 -0.23
CA VAL A 319 -7.62 7.05 0.64
C VAL A 319 -8.71 7.63 1.54
N LEU A 320 -8.29 8.19 2.68
CA LEU A 320 -9.16 8.92 3.58
C LEU A 320 -9.36 10.35 3.04
N VAL A 321 -10.60 10.76 2.84
CA VAL A 321 -10.95 12.07 2.25
C VAL A 321 -10.33 13.23 3.04
N LYS A 322 -10.28 13.16 4.36
CA LYS A 322 -9.77 14.22 5.24
C LYS A 322 -8.29 14.59 5.03
N ASN A 323 -7.51 13.73 4.35
CA ASN A 323 -6.05 13.89 4.20
C ASN A 323 -5.61 14.18 2.76
N GLU A 324 -6.54 14.54 1.87
CA GLU A 324 -6.17 14.86 0.47
C GLU A 324 -5.32 16.14 0.35
N GLY A 325 -5.48 17.09 1.27
CA GLY A 325 -4.82 18.41 1.17
C GLY A 325 -3.32 18.41 1.47
N ASP A 326 -2.85 17.51 2.33
CA ASP A 326 -1.46 17.47 2.82
C ASP A 326 -0.66 16.25 2.32
N ASP A 327 -1.24 15.43 1.45
CA ASP A 327 -0.69 14.13 1.01
C ASP A 327 -0.42 13.15 2.16
N GLY A 328 -0.99 13.39 3.33
CA GLY A 328 -0.89 12.50 4.48
C GLY A 328 -1.41 11.10 4.17
N ARG A 329 -0.77 10.09 4.76
CA ARG A 329 -1.18 8.69 4.65
C ARG A 329 -1.34 8.10 6.05
N PRO A 330 -2.32 8.62 6.85
CA PRO A 330 -2.59 8.04 8.15
C PRO A 330 -3.20 6.64 7.99
N ILE A 331 -3.10 5.87 9.06
CA ILE A 331 -3.86 4.63 9.19
C ILE A 331 -5.31 4.92 9.54
N LEU A 332 -6.21 4.02 9.16
CA LEU A 332 -7.51 3.85 9.79
C LEU A 332 -7.43 2.67 10.75
N TYR A 333 -7.75 2.92 12.00
CA TYR A 333 -7.98 1.91 13.02
C TYR A 333 -9.26 2.29 13.76
N GLU A 334 -10.38 1.70 13.36
CA GLU A 334 -11.69 2.06 13.84
C GLU A 334 -12.34 0.90 14.60
N LYS A 335 -12.70 1.13 15.85
CA LYS A 335 -13.53 0.24 16.66
C LYS A 335 -14.99 0.59 16.46
N HIS A 336 -15.79 -0.40 16.08
CA HIS A 336 -17.22 -0.19 15.88
C HIS A 336 -17.97 -0.29 17.21
N THR A 337 -18.46 0.84 17.71
CA THR A 337 -19.16 0.90 19.01
C THR A 337 -20.51 0.18 19.00
N ASN A 338 -21.20 0.20 17.86
CA ASN A 338 -22.46 -0.52 17.63
C ASN A 338 -22.26 -2.01 17.41
N LEU A 339 -21.06 -2.44 17.01
CA LEU A 339 -20.69 -3.82 16.72
C LEU A 339 -19.43 -4.21 17.52
N LYS A 340 -19.60 -4.32 18.84
CA LYS A 340 -18.47 -4.56 19.76
C LYS A 340 -17.66 -5.80 19.33
N GLY A 341 -16.34 -5.65 19.25
CA GLY A 341 -15.43 -6.69 18.78
C GLY A 341 -15.11 -6.61 17.29
N CYS A 342 -15.76 -5.70 16.54
CA CYS A 342 -15.45 -5.46 15.13
C CYS A 342 -14.52 -4.26 14.97
N TYR A 343 -13.51 -4.40 14.12
CA TYR A 343 -12.49 -3.40 13.82
C TYR A 343 -12.34 -3.24 12.31
N SER A 344 -12.27 -2.01 11.83
CA SER A 344 -11.91 -1.69 10.44
C SER A 344 -10.50 -1.12 10.37
N ILE A 345 -9.67 -1.71 9.50
CA ILE A 345 -8.24 -1.41 9.40
C ILE A 345 -7.86 -1.09 7.96
N LEU A 346 -7.19 0.05 7.76
CA LEU A 346 -6.63 0.45 6.49
C LEU A 346 -5.30 1.17 6.70
N GLY A 347 -4.30 0.85 5.88
CA GLY A 347 -3.06 1.59 5.77
C GLY A 347 -2.78 1.96 4.32
N GLY A 348 -2.23 3.14 4.11
CA GLY A 348 -1.90 3.64 2.78
C GLY A 348 -0.51 3.27 2.27
N LYS A 349 0.32 2.63 3.12
CA LYS A 349 1.69 2.20 2.83
C LYS A 349 1.94 0.84 3.49
N ILE A 350 2.87 0.06 2.93
CA ILE A 350 3.17 -1.27 3.48
C ILE A 350 3.78 -1.17 4.89
N ASP A 351 4.63 -0.18 5.13
CA ASP A 351 5.30 0.07 6.41
C ASP A 351 4.36 0.58 7.52
N ASN A 352 3.15 1.06 7.20
CA ASN A 352 2.16 1.43 8.22
C ASN A 352 1.62 0.23 9.03
N ILE A 353 1.97 -0.99 8.68
CA ILE A 353 1.59 -2.15 9.49
C ILE A 353 2.04 -1.99 10.94
N TYR A 354 3.23 -1.45 11.18
CA TYR A 354 3.73 -1.22 12.54
C TYR A 354 2.88 -0.23 13.33
N ASP A 355 2.35 0.80 12.66
CA ASP A 355 1.41 1.75 13.28
C ASP A 355 0.12 1.05 13.72
N ILE A 356 -0.33 0.03 12.96
CA ILE A 356 -1.49 -0.80 13.32
C ILE A 356 -1.16 -1.75 14.48
N LEU A 357 0.01 -2.39 14.45
CA LEU A 357 0.42 -3.31 15.53
C LEU A 357 0.55 -2.56 16.87
N GLU A 358 1.08 -1.33 16.87
CA GLU A 358 1.10 -0.45 18.04
C GLU A 358 -0.34 -0.21 18.57
N LYS A 359 -1.33 0.01 17.70
CA LYS A 359 -2.73 0.16 18.11
C LYS A 359 -3.33 -1.13 18.68
N LEU A 360 -2.96 -2.27 18.12
CA LEU A 360 -3.38 -3.56 18.65
C LEU A 360 -2.77 -3.84 20.04
N ASP A 361 -1.57 -3.31 20.32
CA ASP A 361 -0.94 -3.44 21.64
C ASP A 361 -1.65 -2.64 22.72
N GLU A 362 -2.23 -1.50 22.36
CA GLU A 362 -3.04 -0.67 23.26
C GLU A 362 -4.39 -1.34 23.64
N GLU A 363 -4.81 -2.39 22.89
CA GLU A 363 -6.10 -3.06 23.09
C GLU A 363 -6.08 -4.05 24.26
N GLN A 364 -7.19 -4.10 24.99
CA GLN A 364 -7.46 -5.15 25.96
C GLN A 364 -8.48 -6.14 25.42
N PHE A 365 -7.99 -7.30 24.99
CA PHE A 365 -8.84 -8.38 24.47
C PHE A 365 -9.24 -9.35 25.57
N ASN A 366 -10.55 -9.64 25.69
CA ASN A 366 -11.06 -10.65 26.60
C ASN A 366 -11.10 -12.01 25.87
N LEU A 367 -10.12 -12.86 26.13
CA LEU A 367 -9.93 -14.16 25.46
C LEU A 367 -10.40 -15.37 26.33
N ILE A 368 -11.17 -15.10 27.39
CA ILE A 368 -11.66 -16.14 28.32
C ILE A 368 -12.84 -16.90 27.72
#